data_f0f139d72b0765645a54c7d7ba3e989b
#
_entry.id   f0f139d72b0765645a54c7d7ba3e989b
#
_cell.length_a   1.000
_cell.length_b   1.000
_cell.length_c   1.000
_cell.angle_alpha   90.00
_cell.angle_beta   90.00
_cell.angle_gamma   90.00
#
_symmetry.space_group_name_H-M   'P 1'
#
loop_
_entity.id
_entity.type
_entity.pdbx_description
1 polymer ?
#
loop_
_entity_poly.entity_id
_entity_poly.type
_entity_poly.pdbx_seq_one_letter_code
_entity_poly.pdbx_strand_id
1 'polypeptide(L)'
;MHFAGKLAKLVNMSILPTLVVATALSLSSPDFSSNGMIPAKFTCEGASTSPAIHIGNLPAQTKSVAIIVHDPDAPMAGGFTHWVAFNIDPAADIPAAFKGGVQAMNGAGKPGYTGPCPPTGVHHYHFMVYALDTRLGLDGKAGKAELEKAMQGHILAQGDLVGLYKKSK
;
A
#
# COMPACT_ATOMS: atom_id res chain seq x y z
N MET A 1 62.71 29.19 -26.60
CA MET A 1 61.97 27.99 -26.20
C MET A 1 60.68 28.43 -25.49
N HIS A 2 59.55 28.38 -26.16
CA HIS A 2 58.27 28.79 -25.59
C HIS A 2 57.48 27.52 -25.30
N PHE A 3 57.19 27.24 -24.01
CA PHE A 3 56.25 26.23 -23.63
C PHE A 3 54.87 26.84 -23.47
N ALA A 4 53.96 26.52 -24.39
CA ALA A 4 52.54 26.87 -24.29
C ALA A 4 51.81 25.81 -23.46
N GLY A 5 51.41 26.18 -22.23
CA GLY A 5 50.56 25.35 -21.39
C GLY A 5 49.11 25.37 -21.89
N LYS A 6 48.58 24.23 -22.30
CA LYS A 6 47.14 24.05 -22.61
C LYS A 6 46.35 23.95 -21.28
N LEU A 7 45.56 24.96 -20.96
CA LEU A 7 44.54 24.87 -19.91
C LEU A 7 43.38 23.98 -20.39
N ALA A 8 43.22 22.82 -19.76
CA ALA A 8 42.03 21.99 -19.95
C ALA A 8 40.82 22.62 -19.20
N LYS A 9 39.80 23.05 -19.93
CA LYS A 9 38.51 23.48 -19.34
C LYS A 9 37.79 22.26 -18.77
N LEU A 10 37.69 22.17 -17.44
CA LEU A 10 36.80 21.27 -16.75
C LEU A 10 35.35 21.71 -17.04
N VAL A 11 34.64 20.92 -17.84
CA VAL A 11 33.20 21.08 -18.06
C VAL A 11 32.50 20.53 -16.81
N ASN A 12 32.02 21.45 -15.98
CA ASN A 12 31.21 21.12 -14.82
C ASN A 12 29.81 20.68 -15.30
N MET A 13 29.60 19.37 -15.43
CA MET A 13 28.31 18.80 -15.80
C MET A 13 27.42 18.81 -14.56
N SER A 14 26.63 19.89 -14.41
CA SER A 14 25.60 19.98 -13.37
C SER A 14 24.56 18.89 -13.61
N ILE A 15 24.57 17.85 -12.79
CA ILE A 15 23.53 16.85 -12.74
C ILE A 15 22.33 17.49 -12.03
N LEU A 16 21.34 17.94 -12.82
CA LEU A 16 20.06 18.37 -12.28
C LEU A 16 19.37 17.15 -11.64
N PRO A 17 18.88 17.25 -10.39
CA PRO A 17 18.11 16.17 -9.81
C PRO A 17 16.84 15.97 -10.64
N THR A 18 16.69 14.81 -11.25
CA THR A 18 15.45 14.40 -11.89
C THR A 18 14.41 14.25 -10.80
N LEU A 19 13.43 15.14 -10.78
CA LEU A 19 12.27 15.02 -9.90
C LEU A 19 11.49 13.77 -10.33
N VAL A 20 11.65 12.67 -9.61
CA VAL A 20 10.83 11.48 -9.81
C VAL A 20 9.45 11.80 -9.23
N VAL A 21 8.53 12.19 -10.10
CA VAL A 21 7.12 12.27 -9.74
C VAL A 21 6.64 10.84 -9.54
N ALA A 22 6.33 10.46 -8.31
CA ALA A 22 5.75 9.16 -8.03
C ALA A 22 4.43 9.03 -8.82
N THR A 23 4.36 8.07 -9.73
CA THR A 23 3.17 7.82 -10.54
C THR A 23 2.07 7.29 -9.60
N ALA A 24 0.85 7.81 -9.70
CA ALA A 24 -0.27 7.28 -8.91
C ALA A 24 -0.71 5.93 -9.47
N LEU A 25 -0.87 4.93 -8.60
CA LEU A 25 -1.57 3.70 -8.95
C LEU A 25 -3.07 4.00 -9.10
N SER A 26 -3.70 3.42 -10.11
CA SER A 26 -5.16 3.42 -10.25
C SER A 26 -5.72 2.19 -9.55
N LEU A 27 -6.49 2.37 -8.48
CA LEU A 27 -7.07 1.27 -7.71
C LEU A 27 -8.58 1.20 -7.93
N SER A 28 -9.08 -0.02 -8.10
CA SER A 28 -10.51 -0.32 -8.15
C SER A 28 -10.79 -1.69 -7.54
N SER A 29 -12.06 -1.97 -7.26
CA SER A 29 -12.51 -3.28 -6.82
C SER A 29 -13.74 -3.69 -7.63
N PRO A 30 -13.88 -4.95 -8.04
CA PRO A 30 -15.15 -5.46 -8.60
C PRO A 30 -16.22 -5.62 -7.52
N ASP A 31 -15.84 -5.57 -6.25
CA ASP A 31 -16.74 -5.83 -5.12
C ASP A 31 -17.43 -4.57 -4.59
N PHE A 32 -16.80 -3.38 -4.74
CA PHE A 32 -17.37 -2.09 -4.33
C PHE A 32 -16.74 -0.94 -5.13
N SER A 33 -17.49 0.14 -5.32
CA SER A 33 -16.98 1.36 -5.95
C SER A 33 -16.22 2.24 -4.96
N SER A 34 -15.32 3.11 -5.44
CA SER A 34 -14.64 4.10 -4.59
C SER A 34 -15.67 4.94 -3.83
N ASN A 35 -15.51 5.06 -2.51
CA ASN A 35 -16.46 5.63 -1.56
C ASN A 35 -17.84 4.93 -1.53
N GLY A 36 -17.92 3.69 -2.04
CA GLY A 36 -19.09 2.84 -1.95
C GLY A 36 -19.07 1.93 -0.73
N MET A 37 -20.23 1.34 -0.42
CA MET A 37 -20.34 0.42 0.71
C MET A 37 -19.64 -0.90 0.42
N ILE A 38 -18.80 -1.34 1.35
CA ILE A 38 -18.17 -2.67 1.33
C ILE A 38 -19.25 -3.72 1.62
N PRO A 39 -19.43 -4.75 0.77
CA PRO A 39 -20.39 -5.81 1.03
C PRO A 39 -20.13 -6.56 2.34
N ALA A 40 -21.20 -6.94 3.05
CA ALA A 40 -21.15 -7.59 4.36
C ALA A 40 -20.25 -8.84 4.38
N LYS A 41 -20.15 -9.58 3.26
CA LYS A 41 -19.28 -10.78 3.16
C LYS A 41 -17.80 -10.52 3.50
N PHE A 42 -17.32 -9.26 3.31
CA PHE A 42 -15.94 -8.88 3.60
C PHE A 42 -15.75 -8.28 5.00
N THR A 43 -16.79 -8.25 5.82
CA THR A 43 -16.84 -7.59 7.12
C THR A 43 -17.05 -8.58 8.26
N CYS A 44 -17.14 -8.10 9.51
CA CYS A 44 -17.43 -8.95 10.67
C CYS A 44 -18.84 -9.52 10.67
N GLU A 45 -19.74 -9.05 9.80
CA GLU A 45 -21.08 -9.59 9.61
C GLU A 45 -21.12 -10.70 8.55
N GLY A 46 -19.97 -11.07 7.97
CA GLY A 46 -19.82 -12.12 6.99
C GLY A 46 -18.55 -12.94 7.19
N ALA A 47 -17.95 -13.39 6.09
CA ALA A 47 -16.78 -14.26 6.14
C ALA A 47 -15.49 -13.54 6.56
N SER A 48 -15.49 -12.21 6.65
CA SER A 48 -14.30 -11.41 7.02
C SER A 48 -13.07 -11.71 6.16
N THR A 49 -13.27 -11.92 4.86
CA THR A 49 -12.21 -12.11 3.88
C THR A 49 -11.92 -10.80 3.15
N SER A 50 -10.69 -10.61 2.64
CA SER A 50 -10.35 -9.42 1.88
C SER A 50 -11.13 -9.36 0.55
N PRO A 51 -11.58 -8.17 0.10
CA PRO A 51 -12.11 -7.99 -1.26
C PRO A 51 -11.00 -8.10 -2.30
N ALA A 52 -11.38 -8.25 -3.57
CA ALA A 52 -10.43 -8.16 -4.68
C ALA A 52 -10.06 -6.70 -4.96
N ILE A 53 -8.78 -6.46 -5.29
CA ILE A 53 -8.27 -5.14 -5.67
C ILE A 53 -7.58 -5.24 -7.03
N HIS A 54 -8.01 -4.42 -7.99
CA HIS A 54 -7.36 -4.23 -9.27
C HIS A 54 -6.37 -3.06 -9.19
N ILE A 55 -5.15 -3.25 -9.70
CA ILE A 55 -4.05 -2.28 -9.67
C ILE A 55 -3.71 -1.89 -11.11
N GLY A 56 -4.10 -0.69 -11.51
CA GLY A 56 -3.68 -0.09 -12.78
C GLY A 56 -2.44 0.78 -12.61
N ASN A 57 -1.74 1.02 -13.72
CA ASN A 57 -0.52 1.83 -13.80
C ASN A 57 0.64 1.29 -12.94
N LEU A 58 0.73 -0.03 -12.75
CA LEU A 58 1.83 -0.65 -12.01
C LEU A 58 3.15 -0.43 -12.78
N PRO A 59 4.17 0.24 -12.17
CA PRO A 59 5.44 0.47 -12.84
C PRO A 59 6.15 -0.84 -13.22
N ALA A 60 6.75 -0.88 -14.41
CA ALA A 60 7.45 -2.08 -14.89
C ALA A 60 8.63 -2.50 -14.00
N GLN A 61 9.21 -1.56 -13.25
CA GLN A 61 10.33 -1.80 -12.33
C GLN A 61 9.89 -2.37 -10.98
N THR A 62 8.58 -2.55 -10.75
CA THR A 62 8.04 -3.07 -9.48
C THR A 62 8.57 -4.47 -9.22
N LYS A 63 9.20 -4.66 -8.06
CA LYS A 63 9.70 -5.96 -7.59
C LYS A 63 8.80 -6.61 -6.57
N SER A 64 8.05 -5.81 -5.82
CA SER A 64 7.02 -6.29 -4.91
C SER A 64 5.92 -5.25 -4.70
N VAL A 65 4.80 -5.71 -4.20
CA VAL A 65 3.66 -4.89 -3.80
C VAL A 65 3.44 -5.05 -2.30
N ALA A 66 3.05 -3.96 -1.65
CA ALA A 66 2.56 -3.96 -0.27
C ALA A 66 1.14 -3.39 -0.21
N ILE A 67 0.34 -3.87 0.73
CA ILE A 67 -1.01 -3.35 1.02
C ILE A 67 -1.17 -3.12 2.51
N ILE A 68 -1.77 -1.97 2.86
CA ILE A 68 -2.24 -1.63 4.20
C ILE A 68 -3.70 -1.26 4.09
N VAL A 69 -4.55 -1.90 4.91
CA VAL A 69 -5.95 -1.47 5.06
C VAL A 69 -6.12 -0.86 6.44
N HIS A 70 -6.55 0.41 6.46
CA HIS A 70 -6.59 1.22 7.67
C HIS A 70 -7.91 1.98 7.79
N ASP A 71 -8.45 2.04 9.01
CA ASP A 71 -9.65 2.78 9.41
C ASP A 71 -9.23 3.92 10.34
N PRO A 72 -9.15 5.17 9.85
CA PRO A 72 -8.82 6.33 10.69
C PRO A 72 -9.97 6.77 11.61
N ASP A 73 -11.21 6.33 11.33
CA ASP A 73 -12.40 6.69 12.11
C ASP A 73 -12.58 5.83 13.37
N ALA A 74 -11.78 4.76 13.51
CA ALA A 74 -11.83 3.91 14.69
C ALA A 74 -11.53 4.71 15.97
N PRO A 75 -12.25 4.46 17.10
CA PRO A 75 -12.20 5.33 18.29
C PRO A 75 -10.88 5.26 19.07
N MET A 76 -9.91 4.48 18.64
CA MET A 76 -8.59 4.39 19.26
C MET A 76 -7.61 5.39 18.65
N ALA A 77 -6.62 5.81 19.42
CA ALA A 77 -5.59 6.74 18.96
C ALA A 77 -4.86 6.16 17.72
N GLY A 78 -4.88 6.92 16.62
CA GLY A 78 -4.27 6.53 15.35
C GLY A 78 -5.09 5.57 14.49
N GLY A 79 -6.38 5.33 14.82
CA GLY A 79 -7.25 4.46 14.04
C GLY A 79 -6.94 2.96 14.22
N PHE A 80 -7.52 2.11 13.36
CA PHE A 80 -7.32 0.65 13.41
C PHE A 80 -6.80 0.11 12.08
N THR A 81 -5.79 -0.75 12.13
CA THR A 81 -5.22 -1.40 10.94
C THR A 81 -5.85 -2.77 10.75
N HIS A 82 -6.55 -2.94 9.62
CA HIS A 82 -7.30 -4.15 9.28
C HIS A 82 -6.49 -5.18 8.53
N TRP A 83 -5.44 -4.75 7.81
CA TRP A 83 -4.60 -5.64 7.02
C TRP A 83 -3.23 -5.04 6.81
N VAL A 84 -2.19 -5.86 6.93
CA VAL A 84 -0.82 -5.56 6.55
C VAL A 84 -0.29 -6.75 5.77
N ALA A 85 0.06 -6.57 4.51
CA ALA A 85 0.71 -7.59 3.71
C ALA A 85 1.76 -6.96 2.80
N PHE A 86 2.86 -7.66 2.56
CA PHE A 86 3.96 -7.17 1.74
C PHE A 86 4.72 -8.31 1.05
N ASN A 87 5.71 -7.97 0.23
CA ASN A 87 6.41 -8.92 -0.62
C ASN A 87 5.45 -9.73 -1.51
N ILE A 88 4.34 -9.12 -1.89
CA ILE A 88 3.39 -9.67 -2.86
C ILE A 88 4.04 -9.58 -4.24
N ASP A 89 3.94 -10.63 -5.04
CA ASP A 89 4.44 -10.61 -6.41
C ASP A 89 3.68 -9.57 -7.24
N PRO A 90 4.39 -8.78 -8.09
CA PRO A 90 3.75 -7.77 -8.92
C PRO A 90 2.71 -8.39 -9.85
N ALA A 91 1.46 -7.96 -9.70
CA ALA A 91 0.34 -8.37 -10.54
C ALA A 91 -0.68 -7.23 -10.62
N ALA A 92 -1.47 -7.23 -11.69
CA ALA A 92 -2.57 -6.27 -11.85
C ALA A 92 -3.72 -6.51 -10.88
N ASP A 93 -3.80 -7.71 -10.29
CA ASP A 93 -4.90 -8.09 -9.41
C ASP A 93 -4.39 -8.74 -8.13
N ILE A 94 -4.95 -8.30 -7.00
CA ILE A 94 -4.94 -9.00 -5.72
C ILE A 94 -6.33 -9.65 -5.59
N PRO A 95 -6.45 -10.99 -5.68
CA PRO A 95 -7.75 -11.64 -5.64
C PRO A 95 -8.42 -11.54 -4.27
N ALA A 96 -9.73 -11.74 -4.22
CA ALA A 96 -10.45 -11.84 -2.94
C ALA A 96 -9.90 -12.99 -2.08
N ALA A 97 -10.00 -12.84 -0.75
CA ALA A 97 -9.47 -13.80 0.24
C ALA A 97 -7.96 -14.09 0.07
N PHE A 98 -7.19 -13.10 -0.35
CA PHE A 98 -5.77 -13.22 -0.66
C PHE A 98 -4.92 -13.64 0.55
N LYS A 99 -4.00 -14.59 0.32
CA LYS A 99 -3.08 -15.13 1.34
C LYS A 99 -1.61 -15.10 0.90
N GLY A 100 -1.33 -14.54 -0.27
CA GLY A 100 0.04 -14.48 -0.81
C GLY A 100 0.89 -13.41 -0.14
N GLY A 101 2.19 -13.39 -0.47
CA GLY A 101 3.16 -12.52 0.19
C GLY A 101 3.38 -12.88 1.66
N VAL A 102 3.88 -11.91 2.42
CA VAL A 102 3.98 -12.01 3.88
C VAL A 102 2.74 -11.39 4.49
N GLN A 103 1.91 -12.19 5.14
CA GLN A 103 0.78 -11.71 5.92
C GLN A 103 1.27 -11.30 7.30
N ALA A 104 1.20 -10.01 7.60
CA ALA A 104 1.79 -9.42 8.79
C ALA A 104 0.73 -9.01 9.82
N MET A 105 1.17 -8.51 10.99
CA MET A 105 0.30 -8.23 12.12
C MET A 105 -0.61 -7.03 11.85
N ASN A 106 -1.90 -7.25 11.98
CA ASN A 106 -2.92 -6.20 11.98
C ASN A 106 -3.16 -5.64 13.40
N GLY A 107 -4.07 -4.68 13.53
CA GLY A 107 -4.40 -4.04 14.81
C GLY A 107 -5.01 -4.96 15.87
N ALA A 108 -5.47 -6.16 15.48
CA ALA A 108 -5.94 -7.19 16.41
C ALA A 108 -4.81 -8.13 16.88
N GLY A 109 -3.55 -7.89 16.50
CA GLY A 109 -2.43 -8.75 16.81
C GLY A 109 -2.47 -10.10 16.10
N LYS A 110 -3.07 -10.16 14.92
CA LYS A 110 -3.21 -11.37 14.08
C LYS A 110 -2.68 -11.10 12.68
N PRO A 111 -2.08 -12.11 12.02
CA PRO A 111 -1.67 -11.96 10.64
C PRO A 111 -2.88 -11.94 9.69
N GLY A 112 -2.76 -11.12 8.62
CA GLY A 112 -3.74 -11.07 7.55
C GLY A 112 -4.89 -10.09 7.78
N TYR A 113 -5.94 -10.25 6.98
CA TYR A 113 -7.09 -9.35 6.94
C TYR A 113 -8.08 -9.61 8.08
N THR A 114 -8.55 -8.52 8.69
CA THR A 114 -9.69 -8.48 9.62
C THR A 114 -10.76 -7.55 9.04
N GLY A 115 -11.98 -8.03 8.89
CA GLY A 115 -13.07 -7.28 8.27
C GLY A 115 -13.50 -6.04 9.07
N PRO A 116 -14.01 -5.01 8.37
CA PRO A 116 -14.70 -3.87 8.98
C PRO A 116 -15.72 -4.27 10.04
N CYS A 117 -15.65 -3.62 11.21
CA CYS A 117 -16.61 -3.85 12.30
C CYS A 117 -16.78 -2.58 13.14
N PRO A 118 -17.28 -1.47 12.55
CA PRO A 118 -17.39 -0.20 13.25
C PRO A 118 -18.39 -0.32 14.41
N PRO A 119 -18.07 0.21 15.60
CA PRO A 119 -18.99 0.15 16.74
C PRO A 119 -20.24 1.01 16.51
N THR A 120 -20.10 2.14 15.82
CA THR A 120 -21.19 3.06 15.48
C THR A 120 -20.86 3.82 14.20
N GLY A 121 -21.90 4.25 13.48
CA GLY A 121 -21.74 5.15 12.33
C GLY A 121 -21.18 4.46 11.07
N VAL A 122 -20.79 5.28 10.12
CA VAL A 122 -20.11 4.88 8.88
C VAL A 122 -18.63 5.20 9.05
N HIS A 123 -17.77 4.20 8.82
CA HIS A 123 -16.32 4.38 8.82
C HIS A 123 -15.76 4.29 7.41
N HIS A 124 -14.60 4.89 7.19
CA HIS A 124 -13.83 4.87 5.94
C HIS A 124 -12.67 3.87 6.07
N TYR A 125 -12.60 2.96 5.12
CA TYR A 125 -11.56 1.94 5.07
C TYR A 125 -10.67 2.22 3.87
N HIS A 126 -9.44 2.65 4.15
CA HIS A 126 -8.43 2.99 3.15
C HIS A 126 -7.64 1.75 2.77
N PHE A 127 -7.78 1.32 1.52
CA PHE A 127 -6.98 0.25 0.93
C PHE A 127 -5.79 0.90 0.21
N MET A 128 -4.69 1.05 0.93
CA MET A 128 -3.47 1.69 0.42
C MET A 128 -2.54 0.65 -0.17
N VAL A 129 -2.20 0.79 -1.46
CA VAL A 129 -1.30 -0.12 -2.18
C VAL A 129 -0.05 0.62 -2.59
N TYR A 130 1.10 -0.03 -2.43
CA TYR A 130 2.43 0.49 -2.72
C TYR A 130 3.17 -0.43 -3.67
N ALA A 131 3.67 0.11 -4.80
CA ALA A 131 4.60 -0.57 -5.68
C ALA A 131 6.03 -0.26 -5.24
N LEU A 132 6.83 -1.28 -4.99
CA LEU A 132 8.16 -1.14 -4.44
C LEU A 132 9.24 -1.62 -5.42
N ASP A 133 10.40 -0.96 -5.42
CA ASP A 133 11.57 -1.34 -6.22
C ASP A 133 12.40 -2.48 -5.61
N THR A 134 11.96 -3.02 -4.47
CA THR A 134 12.65 -4.06 -3.72
C THR A 134 11.67 -5.01 -3.04
N ARG A 135 12.19 -6.14 -2.54
CA ARG A 135 11.53 -6.95 -1.52
C ARG A 135 12.08 -6.55 -0.15
N LEU A 136 11.19 -6.46 0.83
CA LEU A 136 11.54 -6.02 2.18
C LEU A 136 12.05 -7.18 3.03
N GLY A 137 13.07 -6.91 3.86
CA GLY A 137 13.65 -7.89 4.79
C GLY A 137 12.90 -8.03 6.12
N LEU A 138 11.57 -7.81 6.10
CA LEU A 138 10.70 -7.96 7.28
C LEU A 138 10.09 -9.36 7.33
N ASP A 139 9.69 -9.79 8.53
CA ASP A 139 8.92 -11.00 8.77
C ASP A 139 7.44 -10.70 9.09
N GLY A 140 6.63 -11.75 9.27
CA GLY A 140 5.20 -11.63 9.56
C GLY A 140 4.86 -11.03 10.93
N LYS A 141 5.85 -10.70 11.77
CA LYS A 141 5.64 -10.02 13.07
C LYS A 141 5.60 -8.50 12.92
N ALA A 142 6.01 -7.98 11.77
CA ALA A 142 5.95 -6.55 11.48
C ALA A 142 4.50 -6.05 11.49
N GLY A 143 4.29 -4.84 12.01
CA GLY A 143 3.04 -4.12 11.92
C GLY A 143 3.09 -3.01 10.86
N LYS A 144 2.05 -2.16 10.87
CA LYS A 144 1.95 -1.02 9.94
C LYS A 144 3.17 -0.08 10.03
N ALA A 145 3.59 0.29 11.24
CA ALA A 145 4.68 1.26 11.43
C ALA A 145 6.04 0.74 10.91
N GLU A 146 6.36 -0.53 11.17
CA GLU A 146 7.58 -1.16 10.69
C GLU A 146 7.57 -1.27 9.16
N LEU A 147 6.41 -1.63 8.57
CA LEU A 147 6.25 -1.68 7.13
C LEU A 147 6.43 -0.30 6.50
N GLU A 148 5.75 0.72 7.01
CA GLU A 148 5.87 2.10 6.51
C GLU A 148 7.32 2.61 6.58
N LYS A 149 8.02 2.31 7.65
CA LYS A 149 9.45 2.65 7.80
C LYS A 149 10.32 1.92 6.78
N ALA A 150 10.08 0.64 6.56
CA ALA A 150 10.87 -0.17 5.62
C ALA A 150 10.63 0.22 4.15
N MET A 151 9.45 0.76 3.82
CA MET A 151 9.11 1.23 2.47
C MET A 151 9.75 2.57 2.11
N GLN A 152 10.26 3.36 3.09
CA GLN A 152 10.85 4.66 2.83
C GLN A 152 12.01 4.56 1.85
N GLY A 153 11.96 5.36 0.77
CA GLY A 153 12.96 5.37 -0.29
C GLY A 153 12.81 4.25 -1.33
N HIS A 154 11.81 3.36 -1.18
CA HIS A 154 11.56 2.23 -2.07
C HIS A 154 10.23 2.29 -2.82
N ILE A 155 9.41 3.32 -2.57
CA ILE A 155 8.10 3.46 -3.20
C ILE A 155 8.25 4.05 -4.60
N LEU A 156 7.89 3.28 -5.63
CA LEU A 156 7.83 3.70 -7.03
C LEU A 156 6.51 4.40 -7.35
N ALA A 157 5.42 3.88 -6.78
CA ALA A 157 4.07 4.39 -6.98
C ALA A 157 3.17 3.94 -5.82
N GLN A 158 2.10 4.69 -5.58
CA GLN A 158 1.11 4.34 -4.55
C GLN A 158 -0.29 4.74 -4.99
N GLY A 159 -1.29 4.11 -4.41
CA GLY A 159 -2.70 4.42 -4.61
C GLY A 159 -3.52 4.15 -3.36
N ASP A 160 -4.71 4.73 -3.31
CA ASP A 160 -5.67 4.57 -2.22
C ASP A 160 -7.07 4.34 -2.80
N LEU A 161 -7.75 3.29 -2.34
CA LEU A 161 -9.15 3.00 -2.63
C LEU A 161 -9.92 3.03 -1.32
N VAL A 162 -10.92 3.90 -1.23
CA VAL A 162 -11.72 4.04 -0.01
C VAL A 162 -13.03 3.27 -0.15
N GLY A 163 -13.29 2.38 0.79
CA GLY A 163 -14.59 1.73 0.98
C GLY A 163 -15.26 2.20 2.26
N LEU A 164 -16.58 2.20 2.28
CA LEU A 164 -17.38 2.60 3.44
C LEU A 164 -18.04 1.36 4.06
N TYR A 165 -18.19 1.37 5.37
CA TYR A 165 -19.01 0.36 6.02
C TYR A 165 -19.66 0.92 7.29
N LYS A 166 -20.91 0.46 7.49
CA LYS A 166 -21.69 0.65 8.70
C LYS A 166 -22.26 -0.70 9.09
N LYS A 167 -22.03 -1.11 10.33
CA LYS A 167 -22.58 -2.35 10.85
C LYS A 167 -24.11 -2.30 10.90
N SER A 168 -24.76 -3.40 10.54
CA SER A 168 -26.19 -3.58 10.78
C SER A 168 -26.49 -3.54 12.28
N LYS A 169 -27.67 -3.08 12.64
CA LYS A 169 -28.08 -3.05 14.07
C LYS A 169 -28.43 -4.45 14.54
#